data_6fd022bc3684317f84dc080143b3b7b4
#
_entry.id   6fd022bc3684317f84dc080143b3b7b4
#
_cell.length_a   1.000
_cell.length_b   1.000
_cell.length_c   1.000
_cell.angle_alpha   90.00
_cell.angle_beta   90.00
_cell.angle_gamma   90.00
#
_symmetry.space_group_name_H-M   'P 1'
#
loop_
_entity.id
_entity.type
_entity.pdbx_description
1 polymer ?
#
loop_
_entity_poly.entity_id
_entity_poly.type
_entity_poly.pdbx_seq_one_letter_code
_entity_poly.pdbx_strand_id
1 'polypeptide(L)'
;MNTKLLALYGLKYNPFTPEVPTEALHAYDKLENFCWRIEHALIREGGFALISGDPGTGKSVTLRLLSERLGQVRDIQVGALTHPSARLSDFYRELGDIFGVPLNAHNRWHGFKNLRERWLHHVESTLMRPVLFIDEAQEMPACVLNELRLLTSTQFDSRLLLSVVLAGDQRLNEKLRRDELVPLGSRIRIRFNTEYASAEQLMQSLKHLIACAGNPSLMSPELMQTLCDHALGNYRVMCTMAGELLATAAQQEKTQLDEKLYFECFAVPQSPRKRKPVSGGAHG
;
A
#
# COMPACT_ATOMS: atom_id res chain seq x y z
N MET A 1 -12.46 16.59 17.42
CA MET A 1 -11.02 16.83 17.64
C MET A 1 -10.30 17.24 16.36
N ASN A 2 -10.58 16.57 15.24
CA ASN A 2 -9.92 16.83 13.94
C ASN A 2 -10.17 18.24 13.36
N THR A 3 -11.38 18.79 13.49
CA THR A 3 -11.75 20.09 12.90
C THR A 3 -10.99 21.30 13.52
N LYS A 4 -10.74 21.27 14.83
CA LYS A 4 -9.97 22.31 15.51
C LYS A 4 -8.49 22.29 15.09
N LEU A 5 -7.91 21.09 14.96
CA LEU A 5 -6.55 20.89 14.50
C LEU A 5 -6.37 21.41 13.07
N LEU A 6 -7.29 21.04 12.17
CA LEU A 6 -7.23 21.49 10.77
C LEU A 6 -7.33 23.03 10.66
N ALA A 7 -8.25 23.63 11.43
CA ALA A 7 -8.39 25.08 11.45
C ALA A 7 -7.17 25.81 12.02
N LEU A 8 -6.54 25.25 13.08
CA LEU A 8 -5.34 25.85 13.72
C LEU A 8 -4.17 25.97 12.72
N TYR A 9 -3.98 24.94 11.87
CA TYR A 9 -2.87 24.91 10.93
C TYR A 9 -3.25 25.28 9.49
N GLY A 10 -4.50 25.66 9.22
CA GLY A 10 -4.98 25.96 7.87
C GLY A 10 -4.92 24.75 6.92
N LEU A 11 -5.10 23.53 7.45
CA LEU A 11 -5.03 22.29 6.68
C LEU A 11 -6.40 21.93 6.12
N LYS A 12 -6.43 21.45 4.88
CA LYS A 12 -7.63 20.86 4.24
C LYS A 12 -7.96 19.50 4.83
N TYR A 13 -6.94 18.73 5.17
CA TYR A 13 -7.00 17.38 5.77
C TYR A 13 -5.70 17.11 6.54
N ASN A 14 -5.69 16.05 7.37
CA ASN A 14 -4.47 15.63 8.04
C ASN A 14 -3.56 14.89 7.04
N PRO A 15 -2.37 15.43 6.70
CA PRO A 15 -1.48 14.84 5.70
C PRO A 15 -0.80 13.53 6.13
N PHE A 16 -0.88 13.16 7.41
CA PHE A 16 -0.17 12.02 7.98
C PHE A 16 -1.06 10.80 8.27
N THR A 17 -2.31 10.84 7.85
CA THR A 17 -3.24 9.71 7.98
C THR A 17 -3.25 8.86 6.70
N PRO A 18 -3.69 7.59 6.75
CA PRO A 18 -3.87 6.78 5.56
C PRO A 18 -4.93 7.31 4.57
N GLU A 19 -5.80 8.22 5.03
CA GLU A 19 -6.96 8.74 4.26
C GLU A 19 -6.61 9.95 3.39
N VAL A 20 -5.31 10.27 3.21
CA VAL A 20 -4.92 11.38 2.33
C VAL A 20 -5.45 11.18 0.91
N PRO A 21 -5.88 12.24 0.20
CA PRO A 21 -6.26 12.15 -1.21
C PRO A 21 -5.13 11.58 -2.07
N THR A 22 -5.48 10.87 -3.13
CA THR A 22 -4.49 10.20 -3.99
C THR A 22 -3.59 11.21 -4.70
N GLU A 23 -4.09 12.40 -5.00
CA GLU A 23 -3.32 13.50 -5.57
C GLU A 23 -2.21 14.01 -4.64
N ALA A 24 -2.32 13.75 -3.34
CA ALA A 24 -1.28 14.09 -2.37
C ALA A 24 -0.18 13.02 -2.26
N LEU A 25 -0.34 11.88 -2.92
CA LEU A 25 0.65 10.82 -2.93
C LEU A 25 1.73 11.13 -3.97
N HIS A 26 2.98 11.21 -3.53
CA HIS A 26 4.10 11.50 -4.42
C HIS A 26 4.48 10.26 -5.22
N ALA A 27 4.31 10.30 -6.54
CA ALA A 27 4.75 9.26 -7.45
C ALA A 27 6.14 9.60 -8.02
N TYR A 28 7.09 8.70 -7.84
CA TYR A 28 8.45 8.83 -8.36
C TYR A 28 8.64 8.02 -9.65
N ASP A 29 9.67 8.32 -10.42
CA ASP A 29 9.86 7.79 -11.80
C ASP A 29 9.73 6.27 -11.93
N LYS A 30 10.29 5.48 -10.99
CA LYS A 30 10.16 4.02 -11.04
C LYS A 30 8.71 3.57 -10.89
N LEU A 31 7.93 4.24 -10.02
CA LEU A 31 6.52 3.98 -9.81
C LEU A 31 5.69 4.38 -11.03
N GLU A 32 5.97 5.55 -11.60
CA GLU A 32 5.33 6.00 -12.83
C GLU A 32 5.54 5.01 -13.99
N ASN A 33 6.77 4.54 -14.18
CA ASN A 33 7.08 3.52 -15.18
C ASN A 33 6.33 2.21 -14.94
N PHE A 34 6.23 1.78 -13.69
CA PHE A 34 5.45 0.60 -13.34
C PHE A 34 3.96 0.78 -13.68
N CYS A 35 3.35 1.89 -13.27
CA CYS A 35 1.96 2.21 -13.59
C CYS A 35 1.72 2.23 -15.10
N TRP A 36 2.58 2.90 -15.84
CA TRP A 36 2.53 2.95 -17.31
C TRP A 36 2.52 1.56 -17.94
N ARG A 37 3.38 0.65 -17.46
CA ARG A 37 3.42 -0.74 -17.96
C ARG A 37 2.15 -1.52 -17.67
N ILE A 38 1.52 -1.28 -16.52
CA ILE A 38 0.21 -1.88 -16.21
C ILE A 38 -0.87 -1.33 -17.15
N GLU A 39 -0.94 -0.01 -17.30
CA GLU A 39 -1.94 0.69 -18.10
C GLU A 39 -1.85 0.36 -19.60
N HIS A 40 -0.65 0.12 -20.14
CA HIS A 40 -0.45 -0.07 -21.57
C HIS A 40 -0.26 -1.53 -21.98
N ALA A 41 0.19 -2.39 -21.11
CA ALA A 41 0.46 -3.79 -21.42
C ALA A 41 -0.51 -4.74 -20.67
N LEU A 42 -0.51 -4.73 -19.33
CA LEU A 42 -1.21 -5.77 -18.57
C LEU A 42 -2.72 -5.75 -18.81
N ILE A 43 -3.36 -4.58 -18.86
CA ILE A 43 -4.81 -4.47 -19.06
C ILE A 43 -5.25 -4.91 -20.47
N ARG A 44 -4.35 -4.84 -21.45
CA ARG A 44 -4.63 -5.26 -22.84
C ARG A 44 -4.35 -6.73 -23.09
N GLU A 45 -3.34 -7.26 -22.44
CA GLU A 45 -2.87 -8.63 -22.69
C GLU A 45 -3.31 -9.61 -21.58
N GLY A 46 -3.58 -9.10 -20.38
CA GLY A 46 -3.89 -9.90 -19.21
C GLY A 46 -2.66 -10.47 -18.51
N GLY A 47 -2.88 -11.20 -17.44
CA GLY A 47 -1.84 -11.90 -16.68
C GLY A 47 -1.60 -11.32 -15.29
N PHE A 48 -0.39 -11.53 -14.77
CA PHE A 48 -0.06 -11.19 -13.40
C PHE A 48 1.03 -10.13 -13.31
N ALA A 49 0.84 -9.18 -12.39
CA ALA A 49 1.88 -8.30 -11.90
C ALA A 49 2.10 -8.53 -10.40
N LEU A 50 3.29 -8.25 -9.93
CA LEU A 50 3.70 -8.41 -8.53
C LEU A 50 4.35 -7.14 -8.00
N ILE A 51 3.83 -6.64 -6.90
CA ILE A 51 4.43 -5.59 -6.07
C ILE A 51 4.96 -6.27 -4.81
N SER A 52 6.26 -6.18 -4.57
CA SER A 52 6.89 -6.77 -3.38
C SER A 52 7.73 -5.75 -2.63
N GLY A 53 7.86 -5.90 -1.32
CA GLY A 53 8.70 -5.05 -0.49
C GLY A 53 8.34 -5.13 0.98
N ASP A 54 9.15 -4.53 1.83
CA ASP A 54 8.95 -4.55 3.27
C ASP A 54 7.74 -3.70 3.72
N PRO A 55 7.24 -3.90 4.94
CA PRO A 55 6.19 -3.07 5.49
C PRO A 55 6.59 -1.58 5.53
N GLY A 56 5.70 -0.69 5.09
CA GLY A 56 5.91 0.76 5.11
C GLY A 56 6.71 1.33 3.92
N THR A 57 7.07 0.50 2.93
CA THR A 57 7.77 0.95 1.70
C THR A 57 6.84 1.47 0.59
N GLY A 58 5.51 1.48 0.80
CA GLY A 58 4.56 2.09 -0.13
C GLY A 58 3.77 1.13 -1.03
N LYS A 59 3.76 -0.20 -0.76
CA LYS A 59 2.98 -1.19 -1.55
C LYS A 59 1.51 -0.81 -1.70
N SER A 60 0.80 -0.61 -0.59
CA SER A 60 -0.63 -0.29 -0.59
C SER A 60 -0.90 1.09 -1.21
N VAL A 61 0.04 2.04 -1.08
CA VAL A 61 -0.01 3.34 -1.77
C VAL A 61 0.08 3.14 -3.29
N THR A 62 0.98 2.27 -3.74
CA THR A 62 1.11 1.91 -5.17
C THR A 62 -0.18 1.28 -5.71
N LEU A 63 -0.80 0.34 -4.97
CA LEU A 63 -2.08 -0.26 -5.36
C LEU A 63 -3.18 0.80 -5.47
N ARG A 64 -3.25 1.71 -4.51
CA ARG A 64 -4.25 2.76 -4.47
C ARG A 64 -4.11 3.74 -5.64
N LEU A 65 -2.89 4.22 -5.92
CA LEU A 65 -2.60 5.06 -7.08
C LEU A 65 -3.00 4.37 -8.39
N LEU A 66 -2.61 3.12 -8.55
CA LEU A 66 -2.90 2.36 -9.76
C LEU A 66 -4.40 2.08 -9.91
N SER A 67 -5.09 1.73 -8.81
CA SER A 67 -6.54 1.49 -8.82
C SER A 67 -7.32 2.71 -9.24
N GLU A 68 -6.95 3.89 -8.75
CA GLU A 68 -7.61 5.14 -9.11
C GLU A 68 -7.36 5.51 -10.58
N ARG A 69 -6.11 5.40 -11.06
CA ARG A 69 -5.78 5.65 -12.47
C ARG A 69 -6.55 4.72 -13.41
N LEU A 70 -6.59 3.43 -13.10
CA LEU A 70 -7.33 2.47 -13.91
C LEU A 70 -8.85 2.69 -13.82
N GLY A 71 -9.36 3.14 -12.66
CA GLY A 71 -10.77 3.50 -12.50
C GLY A 71 -11.23 4.68 -13.38
N GLN A 72 -10.29 5.52 -13.83
CA GLN A 72 -10.56 6.63 -14.75
C GLN A 72 -10.52 6.19 -16.23
N VAL A 73 -9.97 5.02 -16.52
CA VAL A 73 -9.92 4.50 -17.90
C VAL A 73 -11.27 3.92 -18.25
N ARG A 74 -11.86 4.45 -19.34
CA ARG A 74 -13.13 3.95 -19.85
C ARG A 74 -13.04 2.44 -20.15
N ASP A 75 -14.12 1.74 -19.87
CA ASP A 75 -14.30 0.32 -20.19
C ASP A 75 -13.37 -0.64 -19.40
N ILE A 76 -12.73 -0.18 -18.32
CA ILE A 76 -12.01 -1.06 -17.37
C ILE A 76 -12.88 -1.29 -16.13
N GLN A 77 -13.08 -2.56 -15.81
CA GLN A 77 -13.65 -2.97 -14.52
C GLN A 77 -12.53 -3.25 -13.53
N VAL A 78 -12.49 -2.48 -12.44
CA VAL A 78 -11.48 -2.62 -11.37
C VAL A 78 -12.14 -3.23 -10.15
N GLY A 79 -11.51 -4.24 -9.56
CA GLY A 79 -11.92 -4.85 -8.31
C GLY A 79 -10.75 -4.99 -7.34
N ALA A 80 -11.04 -4.98 -6.06
CA ALA A 80 -10.08 -5.22 -4.99
C ALA A 80 -10.58 -6.33 -4.07
N LEU A 81 -9.75 -7.34 -3.84
CA LEU A 81 -10.03 -8.40 -2.88
C LEU A 81 -9.70 -7.91 -1.47
N THR A 82 -10.69 -7.95 -0.57
CA THR A 82 -10.55 -7.42 0.78
C THR A 82 -10.14 -8.46 1.82
N HIS A 83 -10.39 -9.75 1.54
CA HIS A 83 -10.09 -10.86 2.44
C HIS A 83 -9.12 -11.88 1.83
N PRO A 84 -7.83 -11.57 1.73
CA PRO A 84 -6.85 -12.45 1.09
C PRO A 84 -6.72 -13.82 1.77
N SER A 85 -6.95 -13.91 3.07
CA SER A 85 -6.91 -15.17 3.83
C SER A 85 -8.18 -16.04 3.69
N ALA A 86 -9.15 -15.62 2.87
CA ALA A 86 -10.42 -16.31 2.69
C ALA A 86 -10.25 -17.75 2.16
N ARG A 87 -11.16 -18.63 2.57
CA ARG A 87 -11.27 -19.97 1.97
C ARG A 87 -11.80 -19.86 0.53
N LEU A 88 -11.65 -20.92 -0.23
CA LEU A 88 -12.03 -20.93 -1.64
C LEU A 88 -13.52 -20.56 -1.90
N SER A 89 -14.43 -20.98 -1.02
CA SER A 89 -15.85 -20.63 -1.08
C SER A 89 -16.11 -19.13 -0.93
N ASP A 90 -15.42 -18.50 0.03
CA ASP A 90 -15.57 -17.08 0.33
C ASP A 90 -14.87 -16.23 -0.73
N PHE A 91 -13.72 -16.71 -1.23
CA PHE A 91 -13.05 -16.12 -2.39
C PHE A 91 -13.97 -16.03 -3.62
N TYR A 92 -14.69 -17.12 -3.95
CA TYR A 92 -15.66 -17.06 -5.05
C TYR A 92 -16.80 -16.11 -4.78
N ARG A 93 -17.33 -16.07 -3.55
CA ARG A 93 -18.39 -15.13 -3.18
C ARG A 93 -17.94 -13.69 -3.38
N GLU A 94 -16.76 -13.35 -2.88
CA GLU A 94 -16.20 -12.01 -3.01
C GLU A 94 -15.93 -11.64 -4.48
N LEU A 95 -15.41 -12.56 -5.31
CA LEU A 95 -15.30 -12.33 -6.75
C LEU A 95 -16.66 -12.11 -7.41
N GLY A 96 -17.69 -12.83 -6.98
CA GLY A 96 -19.06 -12.63 -7.44
C GLY A 96 -19.56 -11.21 -7.16
N ASP A 97 -19.36 -10.74 -5.94
CA ASP A 97 -19.73 -9.38 -5.53
C ASP A 97 -18.95 -8.32 -6.32
N ILE A 98 -17.63 -8.49 -6.46
CA ILE A 98 -16.75 -7.57 -7.20
C ILE A 98 -17.17 -7.45 -8.67
N PHE A 99 -17.46 -8.57 -9.34
CA PHE A 99 -17.72 -8.58 -10.78
C PHE A 99 -19.20 -8.64 -11.15
N GLY A 100 -20.09 -8.52 -10.16
CA GLY A 100 -21.54 -8.50 -10.37
C GLY A 100 -22.09 -9.82 -10.91
N VAL A 101 -21.51 -10.96 -10.46
CA VAL A 101 -21.94 -12.31 -10.84
C VAL A 101 -22.57 -12.98 -9.63
N PRO A 102 -23.86 -13.31 -9.63
CA PRO A 102 -24.48 -14.03 -8.54
C PRO A 102 -23.91 -15.44 -8.45
N LEU A 103 -23.19 -15.73 -7.37
CA LEU A 103 -22.55 -17.01 -7.16
C LEU A 103 -23.13 -17.76 -5.95
N ASN A 104 -23.35 -19.07 -6.13
CA ASN A 104 -23.72 -19.95 -5.04
C ASN A 104 -22.45 -20.55 -4.42
N ALA A 105 -22.23 -20.33 -3.13
CA ALA A 105 -21.05 -20.80 -2.39
C ALA A 105 -20.86 -22.33 -2.45
N HIS A 106 -21.94 -23.09 -2.68
CA HIS A 106 -21.89 -24.55 -2.74
C HIS A 106 -21.59 -25.12 -4.15
N ASN A 107 -21.56 -24.29 -5.18
CA ASN A 107 -21.32 -24.72 -6.56
C ASN A 107 -20.13 -23.99 -7.19
N ARG A 108 -18.92 -24.42 -6.80
CA ARG A 108 -17.65 -23.90 -7.33
C ARG A 108 -17.56 -23.96 -8.85
N TRP A 109 -18.01 -25.05 -9.46
CA TRP A 109 -17.96 -25.20 -10.92
C TRP A 109 -18.81 -24.16 -11.64
N HIS A 110 -19.99 -23.90 -11.13
CA HIS A 110 -20.85 -22.84 -11.66
C HIS A 110 -20.21 -21.46 -11.51
N GLY A 111 -19.62 -21.19 -10.34
CA GLY A 111 -18.89 -19.94 -10.10
C GLY A 111 -17.72 -19.75 -11.05
N PHE A 112 -16.89 -20.77 -11.24
CA PHE A 112 -15.78 -20.77 -12.18
C PHE A 112 -16.24 -20.46 -13.61
N LYS A 113 -17.30 -21.12 -14.08
CA LYS A 113 -17.84 -20.93 -15.42
C LYS A 113 -18.40 -19.51 -15.62
N ASN A 114 -19.25 -19.06 -14.72
CA ASN A 114 -19.93 -17.77 -14.84
C ASN A 114 -18.96 -16.58 -14.79
N LEU A 115 -17.96 -16.62 -13.90
CA LEU A 115 -16.94 -15.56 -13.85
C LEU A 115 -16.16 -15.49 -15.17
N ARG A 116 -15.76 -16.63 -15.71
CA ARG A 116 -15.01 -16.67 -16.97
C ARG A 116 -15.85 -16.23 -18.17
N GLU A 117 -17.11 -16.59 -18.23
CA GLU A 117 -18.07 -16.14 -19.26
C GLU A 117 -18.28 -14.61 -19.15
N ARG A 118 -18.42 -14.10 -17.94
CA ARG A 118 -18.54 -12.64 -17.70
C ARG A 118 -17.31 -11.90 -18.18
N TRP A 119 -16.10 -12.36 -17.83
CA TRP A 119 -14.87 -11.72 -18.25
C TRP A 119 -14.61 -11.88 -19.75
N LEU A 120 -14.93 -13.04 -20.33
CA LEU A 120 -14.81 -13.26 -21.77
C LEU A 120 -15.67 -12.26 -22.55
N HIS A 121 -16.94 -12.13 -22.16
CA HIS A 121 -17.86 -11.16 -22.78
C HIS A 121 -17.34 -9.72 -22.63
N HIS A 122 -16.83 -9.36 -21.46
CA HIS A 122 -16.20 -8.05 -21.24
C HIS A 122 -15.00 -7.81 -22.17
N VAL A 123 -14.09 -8.78 -22.28
CA VAL A 123 -12.92 -8.69 -23.16
C VAL A 123 -13.32 -8.61 -24.65
N GLU A 124 -14.36 -9.32 -25.05
CA GLU A 124 -14.84 -9.28 -26.44
C GLU A 124 -15.50 -7.94 -26.80
N SER A 125 -16.13 -7.29 -25.84
CA SER A 125 -16.79 -5.99 -26.07
C SER A 125 -15.86 -4.80 -25.95
N THR A 126 -14.83 -4.85 -25.09
CA THR A 126 -13.99 -3.70 -24.76
C THR A 126 -12.53 -3.82 -25.22
N LEU A 127 -12.08 -5.04 -25.56
CA LEU A 127 -10.69 -5.40 -25.83
C LEU A 127 -9.76 -5.20 -24.60
N MET A 128 -10.34 -4.93 -23.42
CA MET A 128 -9.62 -4.74 -22.18
C MET A 128 -9.98 -5.83 -21.18
N ARG A 129 -9.04 -6.17 -20.28
CA ARG A 129 -9.25 -7.16 -19.22
C ARG A 129 -9.67 -6.44 -17.95
N PRO A 130 -10.66 -6.97 -17.23
CA PRO A 130 -10.91 -6.50 -15.87
C PRO A 130 -9.65 -6.70 -15.03
N VAL A 131 -9.51 -5.88 -14.00
CA VAL A 131 -8.33 -5.88 -13.12
C VAL A 131 -8.73 -6.24 -11.70
N LEU A 132 -8.02 -7.17 -11.10
CA LEU A 132 -8.18 -7.55 -9.70
C LEU A 132 -6.92 -7.18 -8.91
N PHE A 133 -7.08 -6.34 -7.91
CA PHE A 133 -6.05 -6.00 -6.94
C PHE A 133 -6.15 -6.88 -5.71
N ILE A 134 -5.01 -7.36 -5.23
CA ILE A 134 -4.90 -8.17 -4.01
C ILE A 134 -3.74 -7.64 -3.18
N ASP A 135 -4.04 -6.99 -2.07
CA ASP A 135 -3.03 -6.62 -1.07
C ASP A 135 -2.81 -7.79 -0.09
N GLU A 136 -1.65 -7.82 0.57
CA GLU A 136 -1.25 -8.87 1.52
C GLU A 136 -1.41 -10.29 0.95
N ALA A 137 -1.11 -10.48 -0.34
CA ALA A 137 -1.32 -11.75 -1.06
C ALA A 137 -0.50 -12.93 -0.48
N GLN A 138 0.50 -12.70 0.38
CA GLN A 138 1.17 -13.76 1.13
C GLN A 138 0.23 -14.49 2.10
N GLU A 139 -0.87 -13.86 2.51
CA GLU A 139 -1.87 -14.48 3.39
C GLU A 139 -2.82 -15.43 2.63
N MET A 140 -2.88 -15.35 1.30
CA MET A 140 -3.74 -16.22 0.50
C MET A 140 -3.31 -17.69 0.60
N PRO A 141 -4.24 -18.63 0.81
CA PRO A 141 -3.94 -20.06 0.69
C PRO A 141 -3.42 -20.43 -0.71
N ALA A 142 -2.47 -21.37 -0.78
CA ALA A 142 -1.89 -21.79 -2.06
C ALA A 142 -2.95 -22.36 -3.04
N CYS A 143 -3.97 -23.04 -2.51
CA CYS A 143 -5.08 -23.55 -3.32
C CYS A 143 -5.91 -22.39 -3.96
N VAL A 144 -6.07 -21.26 -3.28
CA VAL A 144 -6.77 -20.08 -3.81
C VAL A 144 -5.93 -19.38 -4.87
N LEU A 145 -4.62 -19.24 -4.65
CA LEU A 145 -3.70 -18.72 -5.67
C LEU A 145 -3.66 -19.56 -6.93
N ASN A 146 -3.68 -20.91 -6.79
CA ASN A 146 -3.78 -21.81 -7.93
C ASN A 146 -5.12 -21.71 -8.64
N GLU A 147 -6.20 -21.57 -7.92
CA GLU A 147 -7.53 -21.35 -8.50
C GLU A 147 -7.59 -20.03 -9.28
N LEU A 148 -7.05 -18.96 -8.71
CA LEU A 148 -6.95 -17.68 -9.38
C LEU A 148 -6.17 -17.79 -10.71
N ARG A 149 -5.06 -18.55 -10.73
CA ARG A 149 -4.32 -18.85 -11.95
C ARG A 149 -5.17 -19.54 -13.00
N LEU A 150 -5.97 -20.53 -12.60
CA LEU A 150 -6.86 -21.25 -13.52
C LEU A 150 -8.01 -20.40 -14.04
N LEU A 151 -8.53 -19.49 -13.20
CA LEU A 151 -9.59 -18.56 -13.57
C LEU A 151 -9.13 -17.54 -14.63
N THR A 152 -7.87 -17.11 -14.57
CA THR A 152 -7.37 -16.02 -15.42
C THR A 152 -7.18 -16.38 -16.88
N SER A 153 -7.15 -17.67 -17.24
CA SER A 153 -6.81 -18.09 -18.58
C SER A 153 -7.80 -19.09 -19.18
N THR A 154 -7.82 -19.16 -20.51
CA THR A 154 -8.60 -20.14 -21.29
C THR A 154 -7.80 -20.60 -22.50
N GLN A 155 -8.29 -21.58 -23.25
CA GLN A 155 -7.69 -22.10 -24.48
C GLN A 155 -6.20 -22.49 -24.28
N PHE A 156 -5.93 -23.34 -23.28
CA PHE A 156 -4.56 -23.78 -22.96
C PHE A 156 -3.59 -22.64 -22.67
N ASP A 157 -4.02 -21.63 -21.91
CA ASP A 157 -3.28 -20.41 -21.57
C ASP A 157 -3.00 -19.44 -22.74
N SER A 158 -3.58 -19.68 -23.91
CA SER A 158 -3.38 -18.80 -25.07
C SER A 158 -4.23 -17.51 -25.02
N ARG A 159 -5.28 -17.49 -24.19
CA ARG A 159 -6.15 -16.32 -24.00
C ARG A 159 -6.31 -15.99 -22.52
N LEU A 160 -5.90 -14.79 -22.14
CA LEU A 160 -6.06 -14.30 -20.77
C LEU A 160 -7.33 -13.46 -20.65
N LEU A 161 -8.08 -13.67 -19.56
CA LEU A 161 -9.39 -13.07 -19.31
C LEU A 161 -9.36 -12.01 -18.22
N LEU A 162 -8.35 -12.02 -17.37
CA LEU A 162 -8.21 -11.18 -16.19
C LEU A 162 -6.78 -10.70 -16.04
N SER A 163 -6.62 -9.49 -15.57
CA SER A 163 -5.36 -8.93 -15.09
C SER A 163 -5.35 -8.95 -13.58
N VAL A 164 -4.28 -9.43 -12.96
CA VAL A 164 -4.16 -9.55 -11.51
C VAL A 164 -2.92 -8.83 -11.03
N VAL A 165 -3.07 -7.94 -10.06
CA VAL A 165 -1.96 -7.26 -9.39
C VAL A 165 -1.90 -7.76 -7.96
N LEU A 166 -0.87 -8.56 -7.66
CA LEU A 166 -0.58 -9.07 -6.33
C LEU A 166 0.38 -8.11 -5.62
N ALA A 167 0.08 -7.75 -4.40
CA ALA A 167 1.02 -7.05 -3.54
C ALA A 167 1.26 -7.85 -2.26
N GLY A 168 2.51 -7.85 -1.77
CA GLY A 168 2.86 -8.56 -0.56
C GLY A 168 4.30 -8.33 -0.11
N ASP A 169 4.66 -8.91 1.00
CA ASP A 169 6.02 -8.89 1.53
C ASP A 169 6.91 -10.00 0.94
N GLN A 170 8.13 -10.15 1.48
CA GLN A 170 9.08 -11.17 1.03
C GLN A 170 8.55 -12.60 1.13
N ARG A 171 7.63 -12.88 2.07
CA ARG A 171 6.97 -14.19 2.21
C ARG A 171 6.19 -14.56 0.94
N LEU A 172 5.64 -13.57 0.21
CA LEU A 172 4.97 -13.83 -1.07
C LEU A 172 5.97 -14.32 -2.13
N ASN A 173 7.15 -13.71 -2.22
CA ASN A 173 8.19 -14.15 -3.14
C ASN A 173 8.65 -15.58 -2.84
N GLU A 174 8.86 -15.91 -1.56
CA GLU A 174 9.20 -17.28 -1.12
C GLU A 174 8.09 -18.29 -1.42
N LYS A 175 6.84 -17.88 -1.17
CA LYS A 175 5.66 -18.68 -1.45
C LYS A 175 5.53 -19.03 -2.94
N LEU A 176 5.75 -18.06 -3.83
CA LEU A 176 5.69 -18.21 -5.28
C LEU A 176 6.82 -19.10 -5.86
N ARG A 177 7.88 -19.38 -5.09
CA ARG A 177 8.97 -20.30 -5.46
C ARG A 177 8.70 -21.76 -5.09
N ARG A 178 7.68 -22.02 -4.29
CA ARG A 178 7.30 -23.39 -3.92
C ARG A 178 6.76 -24.14 -5.14
N ASP A 179 7.06 -25.41 -5.27
CA ASP A 179 6.70 -26.26 -6.43
C ASP A 179 5.23 -26.12 -6.83
N GLU A 180 4.34 -26.07 -5.85
CA GLU A 180 2.90 -25.91 -6.06
C GLU A 180 2.49 -24.57 -6.70
N LEU A 181 3.31 -23.51 -6.57
CA LEU A 181 3.02 -22.16 -7.06
C LEU A 181 3.98 -21.68 -8.15
N VAL A 182 5.01 -22.46 -8.50
CA VAL A 182 5.91 -22.16 -9.64
C VAL A 182 5.11 -21.88 -10.93
N PRO A 183 4.01 -22.60 -11.25
CA PRO A 183 3.21 -22.29 -12.43
C PRO A 183 2.53 -20.91 -12.39
N LEU A 184 2.21 -20.39 -11.22
CA LEU A 184 1.73 -19.01 -11.05
C LEU A 184 2.90 -18.01 -11.13
N GLY A 185 3.99 -18.29 -10.42
CA GLY A 185 5.20 -17.44 -10.39
C GLY A 185 5.78 -17.18 -11.78
N SER A 186 5.73 -18.18 -12.68
CA SER A 186 6.18 -18.06 -14.08
C SER A 186 5.29 -17.18 -14.96
N ARG A 187 4.04 -16.92 -14.55
CA ARG A 187 3.09 -16.05 -15.26
C ARG A 187 3.14 -14.59 -14.85
N ILE A 188 3.98 -14.25 -13.88
CA ILE A 188 4.16 -12.86 -13.45
C ILE A 188 5.02 -12.13 -14.47
N ARG A 189 4.40 -11.24 -15.23
CA ARG A 189 5.00 -10.52 -16.35
C ARG A 189 5.68 -9.21 -15.92
N ILE A 190 5.13 -8.55 -14.93
CA ILE A 190 5.60 -7.25 -14.44
C ILE A 190 5.89 -7.39 -12.94
N ARG A 191 7.10 -7.01 -12.55
CA ARG A 191 7.53 -7.00 -11.14
C ARG A 191 7.95 -5.60 -10.76
N PHE A 192 7.54 -5.19 -9.58
CA PHE A 192 7.91 -3.94 -8.95
C PHE A 192 8.31 -4.22 -7.51
N ASN A 193 9.55 -3.92 -7.18
CA ASN A 193 10.04 -4.02 -5.81
C ASN A 193 10.08 -2.64 -5.18
N THR A 194 9.32 -2.46 -4.09
CA THR A 194 9.37 -1.25 -3.29
C THR A 194 10.50 -1.39 -2.27
N GLU A 195 11.41 -0.43 -2.28
CA GLU A 195 12.57 -0.36 -1.42
C GLU A 195 12.37 0.71 -0.35
N TYR A 196 13.19 0.69 0.69
CA TYR A 196 13.29 1.80 1.61
C TYR A 196 13.72 3.06 0.86
N ALA A 197 13.03 4.16 1.11
CA ALA A 197 13.30 5.43 0.45
C ALA A 197 14.63 6.04 0.92
N SER A 198 15.30 6.77 0.03
CA SER A 198 16.38 7.65 0.48
C SER A 198 15.84 8.80 1.33
N ALA A 199 16.72 9.42 2.14
CA ALA A 199 16.33 10.61 2.92
C ALA A 199 15.78 11.73 2.01
N GLU A 200 16.33 11.88 0.81
CA GLU A 200 15.87 12.82 -0.19
C GLU A 200 14.44 12.51 -0.70
N GLN A 201 14.16 11.24 -0.98
CA GLN A 201 12.81 10.79 -1.40
C GLN A 201 11.78 10.97 -0.29
N LEU A 202 12.14 10.67 0.97
CA LEU A 202 11.28 10.95 2.12
C LEU A 202 11.01 12.45 2.26
N MET A 203 12.05 13.29 2.13
CA MET A 203 11.94 14.75 2.20
C MET A 203 11.02 15.28 1.10
N GLN A 204 11.15 14.83 -0.14
CA GLN A 204 10.30 15.20 -1.25
C GLN A 204 8.83 14.82 -0.99
N SER A 205 8.62 13.58 -0.52
CA SER A 205 7.28 13.10 -0.19
C SER A 205 6.65 13.87 0.97
N LEU A 206 7.42 14.18 2.02
CA LEU A 206 6.94 14.96 3.17
C LEU A 206 6.53 16.38 2.75
N LYS A 207 7.39 17.06 1.98
CA LYS A 207 7.10 18.40 1.44
C LYS A 207 5.85 18.38 0.55
N HIS A 208 5.71 17.38 -0.29
CA HIS A 208 4.54 17.23 -1.16
C HIS A 208 3.25 17.04 -0.35
N LEU A 209 3.26 16.14 0.65
CA LEU A 209 2.12 15.89 1.54
C LEU A 209 1.63 17.15 2.25
N ILE A 210 2.53 17.91 2.88
CA ILE A 210 2.16 19.13 3.61
C ILE A 210 1.72 20.26 2.68
N ALA A 211 2.32 20.38 1.49
CA ALA A 211 1.92 21.36 0.48
C ALA A 211 0.51 21.09 -0.05
N CYS A 212 0.21 19.83 -0.41
CA CYS A 212 -1.12 19.41 -0.86
C CYS A 212 -2.20 19.61 0.22
N ALA A 213 -1.83 19.43 1.49
CA ALA A 213 -2.71 19.67 2.62
C ALA A 213 -3.00 21.17 2.86
N GLY A 214 -2.27 22.09 2.22
CA GLY A 214 -2.53 23.52 2.21
C GLY A 214 -1.59 24.38 3.05
N ASN A 215 -0.66 23.81 3.80
CA ASN A 215 0.29 24.57 4.61
C ASN A 215 1.74 24.09 4.42
N PRO A 216 2.46 24.59 3.40
CA PRO A 216 3.86 24.18 3.15
C PRO A 216 4.83 24.60 4.28
N SER A 217 4.46 25.52 5.15
CA SER A 217 5.26 25.99 6.28
C SER A 217 4.89 25.33 7.62
N LEU A 218 4.13 24.24 7.59
CA LEU A 218 3.69 23.52 8.78
C LEU A 218 4.85 23.06 9.67
N MET A 219 5.95 22.64 9.06
CA MET A 219 7.15 22.14 9.75
C MET A 219 8.37 22.96 9.42
N SER A 220 9.29 23.10 10.39
CA SER A 220 10.60 23.67 10.12
C SER A 220 11.46 22.74 9.26
N PRO A 221 12.41 23.26 8.44
CA PRO A 221 13.31 22.43 7.64
C PRO A 221 14.13 21.45 8.49
N GLU A 222 14.57 21.85 9.68
CA GLU A 222 15.34 21.04 10.62
C GLU A 222 14.50 19.85 11.10
N LEU A 223 13.24 20.09 11.48
CA LEU A 223 12.32 19.00 11.86
C LEU A 223 12.09 18.04 10.72
N MET A 224 11.88 18.52 9.49
CA MET A 224 11.69 17.64 8.33
C MET A 224 12.91 16.75 8.11
N GLN A 225 14.13 17.30 8.26
CA GLN A 225 15.36 16.52 8.16
C GLN A 225 15.44 15.46 9.25
N THR A 226 15.20 15.83 10.50
CA THR A 226 15.21 14.92 11.66
C THR A 226 14.20 13.77 11.48
N LEU A 227 13.00 14.04 11.00
CA LEU A 227 11.99 13.02 10.70
C LEU A 227 12.46 12.06 9.62
N CYS A 228 13.02 12.56 8.53
CA CYS A 228 13.54 11.73 7.44
C CYS A 228 14.70 10.83 7.90
N ASP A 229 15.61 11.34 8.70
CA ASP A 229 16.75 10.60 9.22
C ASP A 229 16.31 9.46 10.17
N HIS A 230 15.35 9.73 11.04
CA HIS A 230 14.84 8.75 12.00
C HIS A 230 13.84 7.75 11.38
N ALA A 231 13.23 8.08 10.27
CA ALA A 231 12.33 7.17 9.54
C ALA A 231 13.08 6.03 8.83
N LEU A 232 14.39 6.14 8.63
CA LEU A 232 15.24 5.11 7.99
C LEU A 232 14.66 4.58 6.68
N GLY A 233 14.10 5.46 5.85
CA GLY A 233 13.51 5.11 4.56
C GLY A 233 12.07 4.61 4.63
N ASN A 234 11.47 4.50 5.82
CA ASN A 234 10.12 3.96 6.00
C ASN A 234 9.07 5.08 6.03
N TYR A 235 8.24 5.16 4.99
CA TYR A 235 7.16 6.16 4.89
C TYR A 235 6.15 6.08 6.03
N ARG A 236 5.82 4.87 6.49
CA ARG A 236 4.85 4.68 7.59
C ARG A 236 5.39 5.24 8.89
N VAL A 237 6.67 4.98 9.19
CA VAL A 237 7.34 5.51 10.39
C VAL A 237 7.37 7.04 10.34
N MET A 238 7.76 7.62 9.20
CA MET A 238 7.76 9.07 8.99
C MET A 238 6.38 9.69 9.25
N CYS A 239 5.34 9.15 8.62
CA CYS A 239 3.97 9.66 8.79
C CYS A 239 3.46 9.46 10.22
N THR A 240 3.79 8.36 10.90
CA THR A 240 3.39 8.13 12.29
C THR A 240 4.03 9.17 13.21
N MET A 241 5.34 9.39 13.12
CA MET A 241 6.03 10.41 13.92
C MET A 241 5.47 11.82 13.63
N ALA A 242 5.29 12.16 12.36
CA ALA A 242 4.73 13.45 11.97
C ALA A 242 3.31 13.67 12.48
N GLY A 243 2.48 12.63 12.48
CA GLY A 243 1.12 12.65 13.02
C GLY A 243 1.07 12.85 14.54
N GLU A 244 1.97 12.20 15.28
CA GLU A 244 2.11 12.38 16.73
C GLU A 244 2.56 13.81 17.07
N LEU A 245 3.53 14.34 16.32
CA LEU A 245 3.98 15.72 16.49
C LEU A 245 2.86 16.72 16.21
N LEU A 246 2.09 16.52 15.14
CA LEU A 246 0.97 17.39 14.81
C LEU A 246 -0.10 17.36 15.91
N ALA A 247 -0.41 16.20 16.46
CA ALA A 247 -1.37 16.07 17.56
C ALA A 247 -0.86 16.76 18.84
N THR A 248 0.41 16.58 19.19
CA THR A 248 1.03 17.21 20.37
C THR A 248 1.13 18.72 20.22
N ALA A 249 1.54 19.22 19.05
CA ALA A 249 1.58 20.64 18.76
C ALA A 249 0.19 21.30 18.90
N ALA A 250 -0.85 20.61 18.41
CA ALA A 250 -2.23 21.09 18.54
C ALA A 250 -2.71 21.13 20.00
N GLN A 251 -2.29 20.20 20.84
CA GLN A 251 -2.59 20.22 22.30
C GLN A 251 -1.88 21.35 23.00
N GLN A 252 -0.69 21.73 22.57
CA GLN A 252 0.12 22.82 23.11
C GLN A 252 -0.16 24.16 22.44
N GLU A 253 -1.11 24.24 21.51
CA GLU A 253 -1.47 25.43 20.72
C GLU A 253 -0.26 26.09 20.01
N LYS A 254 0.76 25.29 19.65
CA LYS A 254 1.90 25.74 18.86
C LYS A 254 1.48 26.01 17.43
N THR A 255 1.96 27.09 16.84
CA THR A 255 1.61 27.51 15.46
C THR A 255 2.42 26.81 14.38
N GLN A 256 3.57 26.26 14.72
CA GLN A 256 4.48 25.57 13.82
C GLN A 256 5.11 24.38 14.55
N LEU A 257 5.38 23.29 13.81
CA LEU A 257 6.11 22.15 14.32
C LEU A 257 7.62 22.37 14.12
N ASP A 258 8.38 22.30 15.20
CA ASP A 258 9.82 22.48 15.23
C ASP A 258 10.57 21.25 15.77
N GLU A 259 11.88 21.23 15.58
CA GLU A 259 12.74 20.14 16.05
C GLU A 259 12.74 20.01 17.59
N LYS A 260 12.54 21.12 18.31
CA LYS A 260 12.44 21.08 19.78
C LYS A 260 11.26 20.23 20.23
N LEU A 261 10.11 20.36 19.55
CA LEU A 261 8.93 19.55 19.82
C LEU A 261 9.23 18.05 19.59
N TYR A 262 10.03 17.71 18.56
CA TYR A 262 10.43 16.33 18.32
C TYR A 262 11.18 15.74 19.51
N PHE A 263 12.17 16.45 20.03
CA PHE A 263 12.93 15.99 21.21
C PHE A 263 12.08 15.95 22.48
N GLU A 264 11.12 16.85 22.64
CA GLU A 264 10.15 16.80 23.75
C GLU A 264 9.26 15.55 23.69
N CYS A 265 8.79 15.17 22.50
CA CYS A 265 7.88 14.03 22.30
C CYS A 265 8.59 12.68 22.37
N PHE A 266 9.79 12.59 21.77
CA PHE A 266 10.49 11.32 21.57
C PHE A 266 11.76 11.18 22.46
N ALA A 267 12.00 12.12 23.39
CA ALA A 267 13.10 11.99 24.35
C ALA A 267 12.91 10.73 25.19
N VAL A 268 13.86 9.83 25.12
CA VAL A 268 13.92 8.69 26.03
C VAL A 268 14.16 9.24 27.44
N PRO A 269 13.30 8.95 28.45
CA PRO A 269 13.54 9.38 29.81
C PRO A 269 14.91 8.90 30.27
N GLN A 270 15.85 9.81 30.49
CA GLN A 270 17.14 9.43 31.09
C GLN A 270 16.83 8.91 32.48
N SER A 271 17.05 7.61 32.70
CA SER A 271 17.01 7.03 34.04
C SER A 271 17.88 7.88 34.97
N PRO A 272 17.37 8.33 36.12
CA PRO A 272 18.17 9.13 37.03
C PRO A 272 19.43 8.36 37.40
N ARG A 273 20.61 8.87 37.07
CA ARG A 273 21.91 8.30 37.48
C ARG A 273 21.83 8.14 38.99
N LYS A 274 21.76 6.91 39.50
CA LYS A 274 21.93 6.60 40.92
C LYS A 274 23.29 7.17 41.36
N ARG A 275 23.30 8.28 42.14
CA ARG A 275 24.48 8.76 42.81
C ARG A 275 24.96 7.63 43.70
N LYS A 276 26.16 7.12 43.44
CA LYS A 276 26.85 6.22 44.35
C LYS A 276 26.97 6.92 45.72
N PRO A 277 26.63 6.25 46.84
CA PRO A 277 26.92 6.83 48.14
C PRO A 277 28.43 6.97 48.31
N VAL A 278 28.84 8.15 48.69
CA VAL A 278 30.22 8.44 49.10
C VAL A 278 30.45 7.65 50.41
N SER A 279 31.28 6.63 50.35
CA SER A 279 31.75 5.93 51.55
C SER A 279 32.65 6.90 52.34
N GLY A 280 32.06 7.48 53.37
CA GLY A 280 32.84 8.22 54.37
C GLY A 280 33.78 7.26 55.11
N GLY A 281 35.08 7.40 54.87
CA GLY A 281 36.08 6.79 55.70
C GLY A 281 36.08 7.43 57.09
N ALA A 282 35.74 6.66 58.08
CA ALA A 282 36.01 7.00 59.48
C ALA A 282 37.39 6.49 59.84
N HIS A 283 38.30 7.41 60.06
CA HIS A 283 39.51 7.13 60.84
C HIS A 283 39.14 7.19 62.32
N GLY A 284 39.50 6.18 63.07
CA GLY A 284 39.53 6.08 64.49
C GLY A 284 40.32 4.85 64.87
#